data_607a884b38cb819a1e1be70bafa81ed3
#
_entry.id   607a884b38cb819a1e1be70bafa81ed3
#
_cell.length_a   1.000
_cell.length_b   1.000
_cell.length_c   1.000
_cell.angle_alpha   90.00
_cell.angle_beta   90.00
_cell.angle_gamma   90.00
#
_symmetry.space_group_name_H-M   'P 1'
#
loop_
_entity.id
_entity.type
_entity.pdbx_description
1 polymer ?
#
loop_
_entity_poly.entity_id
_entity_poly.type
_entity_poly.pdbx_seq_one_letter_code
_entity_poly.pdbx_strand_id
1 'polypeptide(L)'
;MAPTTLPRRALLAALACFAALPLARWARPAGAQAITPDTASRYFRLEYAAATDRRGRPIIQGYAYLNATGQGAARMRLLVETLDAAGQPVASQIAYVDEDIVLGARNYFEVRPAAPGAAYRVTVHSADWIKAGGGSGM
;
A
#
# COMPACT_ATOMS: atom_id res chain seq x y z
N MET A 1 10.93 -67.94 -28.67
CA MET A 1 9.74 -67.15 -28.25
C MET A 1 9.81 -66.98 -26.77
N ALA A 2 10.18 -65.80 -26.29
CA ALA A 2 10.23 -65.49 -24.89
C ALA A 2 9.14 -64.47 -24.54
N PRO A 3 8.35 -64.70 -23.50
CA PRO A 3 7.39 -63.71 -23.02
C PRO A 3 8.10 -62.71 -22.13
N THR A 4 7.99 -61.49 -22.48
CA THR A 4 8.52 -60.33 -21.76
C THR A 4 7.68 -60.05 -20.52
N THR A 5 8.24 -60.21 -19.37
CA THR A 5 7.64 -59.81 -18.09
C THR A 5 7.89 -58.33 -17.82
N LEU A 6 6.82 -57.57 -17.73
CA LEU A 6 6.83 -56.15 -17.33
C LEU A 6 7.10 -56.02 -15.79
N PRO A 7 7.98 -55.15 -15.38
CA PRO A 7 8.15 -54.85 -13.94
C PRO A 7 7.02 -53.94 -13.45
N ARG A 8 6.45 -54.31 -12.33
CA ARG A 8 5.48 -53.54 -11.56
C ARG A 8 6.09 -52.23 -11.09
N ARG A 9 5.49 -51.15 -11.48
CA ARG A 9 5.79 -49.80 -10.98
C ARG A 9 5.36 -49.70 -9.53
N ALA A 10 6.33 -49.49 -8.64
CA ALA A 10 6.07 -49.10 -7.28
C ALA A 10 5.62 -47.63 -7.28
N LEU A 11 4.39 -47.40 -6.87
CA LEU A 11 3.88 -46.05 -6.57
C LEU A 11 4.46 -45.59 -5.23
N LEU A 12 5.44 -44.73 -5.27
CA LEU A 12 5.88 -43.94 -4.11
C LEU A 12 4.93 -42.75 -3.96
N ALA A 13 4.02 -42.87 -3.00
CA ALA A 13 3.23 -41.75 -2.52
C ALA A 13 4.14 -40.81 -1.71
N ALA A 14 4.51 -39.68 -2.28
CA ALA A 14 5.17 -38.61 -1.56
C ALA A 14 4.11 -37.85 -0.75
N LEU A 15 4.08 -38.09 0.57
CA LEU A 15 3.34 -37.24 1.51
C LEU A 15 4.06 -35.90 1.59
N ALA A 16 3.51 -34.88 0.95
CA ALA A 16 3.90 -33.48 1.16
C ALA A 16 3.32 -33.01 2.50
N CYS A 17 4.13 -33.02 3.56
CA CYS A 17 3.81 -32.32 4.79
C CYS A 17 3.84 -30.81 4.53
N PHE A 18 2.67 -30.21 4.31
CA PHE A 18 2.52 -28.75 4.40
C PHE A 18 2.64 -28.36 5.87
N ALA A 19 3.82 -27.92 6.27
CA ALA A 19 4.00 -27.22 7.52
C ALA A 19 3.30 -25.85 7.38
N ALA A 20 2.11 -25.74 7.98
CA ALA A 20 1.45 -24.47 8.16
C ALA A 20 2.29 -23.63 9.12
N LEU A 21 3.04 -22.67 8.59
CA LEU A 21 3.69 -21.66 9.40
C LEU A 21 2.60 -20.80 10.05
N PRO A 22 2.59 -20.64 11.38
CA PRO A 22 1.67 -19.73 12.03
C PRO A 22 2.05 -18.32 11.56
N LEU A 23 1.13 -17.67 10.81
CA LEU A 23 1.21 -16.24 10.56
C LEU A 23 1.17 -15.56 11.93
N ALA A 24 2.31 -15.08 12.40
CA ALA A 24 2.40 -14.26 13.59
C ALA A 24 1.52 -13.02 13.35
N ARG A 25 0.33 -13.02 13.91
CA ARG A 25 -0.51 -11.83 13.98
C ARG A 25 0.23 -10.85 14.88
N TRP A 26 0.85 -9.87 14.28
CA TRP A 26 1.39 -8.73 14.99
C TRP A 26 0.23 -8.06 15.69
N ALA A 27 0.16 -8.19 17.01
CA ALA A 27 -0.86 -7.56 17.82
C ALA A 27 -0.73 -6.05 17.65
N ARG A 28 -1.75 -5.43 17.04
CA ARG A 28 -1.84 -3.98 16.96
C ARG A 28 -2.12 -3.44 18.36
N PRO A 29 -1.48 -2.35 18.78
CA PRO A 29 -1.81 -1.73 20.06
C PRO A 29 -3.30 -1.38 20.08
N ALA A 30 -3.99 -1.79 21.14
CA ALA A 30 -5.39 -1.45 21.36
C ALA A 30 -5.53 0.08 21.43
N GLY A 31 -6.27 0.70 20.49
CA GLY A 31 -6.58 2.13 20.50
C GLY A 31 -6.39 2.88 19.18
N ALA A 32 -5.56 2.40 18.26
CA ALA A 32 -5.42 3.02 16.93
C ALA A 32 -6.32 2.28 15.93
N GLN A 33 -7.45 2.87 15.56
CA GLN A 33 -8.23 2.37 14.42
C GLN A 33 -7.43 2.65 13.15
N ALA A 34 -6.93 1.59 12.52
CA ALA A 34 -6.26 1.71 11.24
C ALA A 34 -7.29 1.98 10.14
N ILE A 35 -6.99 2.97 9.32
CA ILE A 35 -7.75 3.26 8.12
C ILE A 35 -7.34 2.23 7.06
N THR A 36 -8.31 1.57 6.47
CA THR A 36 -8.10 0.62 5.38
C THR A 36 -8.37 1.29 4.03
N PRO A 37 -7.87 0.75 2.89
CA PRO A 37 -8.10 1.33 1.58
C PRO A 37 -9.57 1.58 1.25
N ASP A 38 -10.47 0.69 1.67
CA ASP A 38 -11.90 0.78 1.39
C ASP A 38 -12.58 1.97 2.08
N THR A 39 -12.06 2.41 3.20
CA THR A 39 -12.58 3.53 3.97
C THR A 39 -11.84 4.84 3.72
N ALA A 40 -10.61 4.76 3.20
CA ALA A 40 -9.73 5.91 3.04
C ALA A 40 -10.30 7.00 2.13
N SER A 41 -10.98 6.63 1.05
CA SER A 41 -11.57 7.56 0.10
C SER A 41 -12.68 8.45 0.71
N ARG A 42 -13.27 8.05 1.83
CA ARG A 42 -14.29 8.85 2.54
C ARG A 42 -13.68 9.98 3.36
N TYR A 43 -12.43 9.78 3.80
CA TYR A 43 -11.77 10.68 4.76
C TYR A 43 -10.65 11.47 4.14
N PHE A 44 -10.08 10.99 3.02
CA PHE A 44 -8.95 11.65 2.38
C PHE A 44 -9.23 11.98 0.92
N ARG A 45 -8.73 13.12 0.52
CA ARG A 45 -8.65 13.52 -0.87
C ARG A 45 -7.18 13.65 -1.26
N LEU A 46 -6.81 13.05 -2.37
CA LEU A 46 -5.48 13.18 -2.96
C LEU A 46 -5.58 14.01 -4.24
N GLU A 47 -4.70 14.98 -4.39
CA GLU A 47 -4.47 15.71 -5.62
C GLU A 47 -3.03 15.47 -6.04
N TYR A 48 -2.80 14.91 -7.21
CA TYR A 48 -1.45 14.59 -7.66
C TYR A 48 -1.33 14.68 -9.18
N ALA A 49 -0.08 14.87 -9.61
CA ALA A 49 0.29 14.88 -11.01
C ALA A 49 1.63 14.19 -11.22
N ALA A 50 1.79 13.56 -12.37
CA ALA A 50 3.08 13.10 -12.84
C ALA A 50 3.89 14.28 -13.38
N ALA A 51 5.18 14.30 -13.04
CA ALA A 51 6.15 15.28 -13.46
C ALA A 51 7.49 14.61 -13.76
N THR A 52 8.49 15.36 -14.12
CA THR A 52 9.87 14.91 -14.28
C THR A 52 10.78 15.70 -13.36
N ASP A 53 11.74 15.03 -12.74
CA ASP A 53 12.78 15.71 -11.99
C ASP A 53 13.81 16.39 -12.92
N ARG A 54 14.75 17.13 -12.34
CA ARG A 54 15.82 17.82 -13.11
C ARG A 54 16.72 16.89 -13.93
N ARG A 55 16.67 15.59 -13.64
CA ARG A 55 17.43 14.54 -14.36
C ARG A 55 16.56 13.79 -15.38
N GLY A 56 15.33 14.29 -15.65
CA GLY A 56 14.39 13.65 -16.58
C GLY A 56 13.74 12.37 -16.06
N ARG A 57 13.84 12.08 -14.77
CA ARG A 57 13.23 10.87 -14.18
C ARG A 57 11.79 11.16 -13.73
N PRO A 58 10.87 10.20 -13.90
CA PRO A 58 9.49 10.40 -13.48
C PRO A 58 9.42 10.59 -11.95
N ILE A 59 8.60 11.55 -11.55
CA ILE A 59 8.17 11.77 -10.16
C ILE A 59 6.66 11.96 -10.14
N ILE A 60 6.05 11.65 -9.02
CA ILE A 60 4.65 11.95 -8.73
C ILE A 60 4.66 12.88 -7.54
N GLN A 61 4.05 14.03 -7.69
CA GLN A 61 3.96 15.04 -6.63
C GLN A 61 2.52 15.44 -6.41
N GLY A 62 2.18 15.75 -5.17
CA GLY A 62 0.81 16.08 -4.85
C GLY A 62 0.59 16.48 -3.40
N TYR A 63 -0.68 16.52 -3.05
CA TYR A 63 -1.13 16.88 -1.71
C TYR A 63 -2.18 15.92 -1.20
N ALA A 64 -2.09 15.61 0.09
CA ALA A 64 -3.08 14.86 0.81
C ALA A 64 -3.89 15.80 1.73
N TYR A 65 -5.20 15.64 1.71
CA TYR A 65 -6.14 16.42 2.52
C TYR A 65 -6.99 15.49 3.35
N LEU A 66 -7.27 15.91 4.58
CA LEU A 66 -8.20 15.23 5.48
C LEU A 66 -9.54 15.96 5.47
N ASN A 67 -10.62 15.20 5.27
CA ASN A 67 -11.99 15.70 5.26
C ASN A 67 -12.77 15.36 6.56
N ALA A 68 -12.12 14.74 7.54
CA ALA A 68 -12.74 14.37 8.81
C ALA A 68 -12.54 15.45 9.87
N THR A 69 -13.58 15.73 10.64
CA THR A 69 -13.54 16.68 11.76
C THR A 69 -13.14 16.01 13.06
N GLY A 70 -12.41 16.73 13.92
CA GLY A 70 -12.07 16.28 15.28
C GLY A 70 -11.03 15.18 15.36
N GLN A 71 -10.43 14.81 14.25
CA GLN A 71 -9.39 13.79 14.16
C GLN A 71 -8.26 14.26 13.24
N GLY A 72 -7.10 13.68 13.42
CA GLY A 72 -5.97 13.76 12.49
C GLY A 72 -5.59 12.36 12.03
N ALA A 73 -4.69 12.28 11.10
CA ALA A 73 -4.10 11.02 10.64
C ALA A 73 -2.57 11.12 10.67
N ALA A 74 -1.95 10.07 11.15
CA ALA A 74 -0.49 9.93 11.18
C ALA A 74 -0.05 8.72 10.37
N ARG A 75 1.21 8.66 10.04
CA ARG A 75 1.84 7.52 9.35
C ARG A 75 1.10 7.08 8.10
N MET A 76 0.62 8.05 7.31
CA MET A 76 -0.08 7.73 6.08
C MET A 76 0.85 7.02 5.10
N ARG A 77 0.35 5.92 4.57
CA ARG A 77 0.98 5.16 3.50
C ARG A 77 0.14 5.26 2.25
N LEU A 78 0.81 5.58 1.16
CA LEU A 78 0.21 5.65 -0.16
C LEU A 78 0.61 4.42 -0.96
N LEU A 79 -0.33 3.79 -1.63
CA LEU A 79 -0.04 2.80 -2.67
C LEU A 79 0.12 3.57 -3.99
N VAL A 80 1.29 3.46 -4.58
CA VAL A 80 1.62 4.06 -5.87
C VAL A 80 1.76 2.94 -6.89
N GLU A 81 0.88 2.92 -7.86
CA GLU A 81 0.85 1.92 -8.93
C GLU A 81 1.28 2.56 -10.24
N THR A 82 2.19 1.90 -10.93
CA THR A 82 2.55 2.23 -12.32
C THR A 82 1.64 1.45 -13.25
N LEU A 83 0.98 2.13 -14.16
CA LEU A 83 0.02 1.54 -15.09
C LEU A 83 0.59 1.49 -16.51
N ASP A 84 0.27 0.43 -17.24
CA ASP A 84 0.53 0.32 -18.67
C ASP A 84 -0.49 1.12 -19.51
N ALA A 85 -0.37 1.08 -20.82
CA ALA A 85 -1.27 1.76 -21.74
C ALA A 85 -2.72 1.22 -21.68
N ALA A 86 -2.93 0.00 -21.19
CA ALA A 86 -4.24 -0.59 -20.97
C ALA A 86 -4.83 -0.26 -19.59
N GLY A 87 -4.11 0.51 -18.75
CA GLY A 87 -4.53 0.87 -17.40
C GLY A 87 -4.30 -0.24 -16.37
N GLN A 88 -3.52 -1.27 -16.70
CA GLN A 88 -3.21 -2.36 -15.79
C GLN A 88 -1.96 -2.05 -14.97
N PRO A 89 -1.93 -2.39 -13.66
CA PRO A 89 -0.76 -2.19 -12.84
C PRO A 89 0.37 -3.14 -13.26
N VAL A 90 1.54 -2.58 -13.56
CA VAL A 90 2.76 -3.33 -13.92
C VAL A 90 3.82 -3.26 -12.83
N ALA A 91 3.72 -2.29 -11.92
CA ALA A 91 4.55 -2.17 -10.74
C ALA A 91 3.79 -1.43 -9.64
N SER A 92 4.17 -1.67 -8.40
CA SER A 92 3.59 -0.95 -7.26
C SER A 92 4.63 -0.75 -6.16
N GLN A 93 4.42 0.29 -5.34
CA GLN A 93 5.24 0.55 -4.16
C GLN A 93 4.42 1.27 -3.09
N ILE A 94 4.91 1.21 -1.86
CA ILE A 94 4.38 2.01 -0.75
C ILE A 94 5.26 3.23 -0.58
N ALA A 95 4.62 4.39 -0.52
CA ALA A 95 5.23 5.66 -0.15
C ALA A 95 4.65 6.18 1.16
N TYR A 96 5.37 7.06 1.81
CA TYR A 96 4.98 7.61 3.11
C TYR A 96 4.75 9.12 2.98
N VAL A 97 3.76 9.63 3.72
CA VAL A 97 3.61 11.05 3.98
C VAL A 97 4.19 11.30 5.36
N ASP A 98 5.25 12.10 5.43
CA ASP A 98 6.07 12.24 6.64
C ASP A 98 5.39 13.05 7.74
N GLU A 99 4.43 13.89 7.38
CA GLU A 99 3.75 14.77 8.32
C GLU A 99 2.37 14.23 8.72
N ASP A 100 1.94 14.58 9.93
CA ASP A 100 0.58 14.33 10.38
C ASP A 100 -0.41 15.16 9.56
N ILE A 101 -1.49 14.53 9.14
CA ILE A 101 -2.52 15.14 8.31
C ILE A 101 -3.67 15.58 9.20
N VAL A 102 -3.88 16.88 9.27
CA VAL A 102 -4.96 17.48 10.05
C VAL A 102 -5.96 18.19 9.13
N LEU A 103 -7.18 18.38 9.63
CA LEU A 103 -8.22 19.08 8.89
C LEU A 103 -7.76 20.49 8.49
N GLY A 104 -7.96 20.83 7.22
CA GLY A 104 -7.58 22.12 6.66
C GLY A 104 -6.11 22.26 6.29
N ALA A 105 -5.26 21.31 6.67
CA ALA A 105 -3.87 21.28 6.24
C ALA A 105 -3.74 20.66 4.84
N ARG A 106 -2.67 21.06 4.17
CA ARG A 106 -2.27 20.58 2.85
C ARG A 106 -0.90 19.93 2.98
N ASN A 107 -0.86 18.60 3.02
CA ASN A 107 0.35 17.84 3.23
C ASN A 107 0.93 17.42 1.88
N TYR A 108 2.11 17.97 1.56
CA TYR A 108 2.82 17.66 0.33
C TYR A 108 3.42 16.26 0.37
N PHE A 109 3.40 15.56 -0.74
CA PHE A 109 4.18 14.36 -0.95
C PHE A 109 4.84 14.36 -2.33
N GLU A 110 5.99 13.71 -2.39
CA GLU A 110 6.71 13.45 -3.63
C GLU A 110 7.20 12.00 -3.62
N VAL A 111 6.93 11.30 -4.69
CA VAL A 111 7.27 9.87 -4.80
C VAL A 111 7.90 9.60 -6.15
N ARG A 112 8.94 8.80 -6.17
CA ARG A 112 9.45 8.21 -7.40
C ARG A 112 8.75 6.89 -7.63
N PRO A 113 8.09 6.70 -8.78
CA PRO A 113 7.45 5.43 -9.08
C PRO A 113 8.50 4.31 -9.21
N ALA A 114 8.09 3.09 -8.89
CA ALA A 114 8.94 1.91 -8.97
C ALA A 114 9.44 1.63 -10.40
N ALA A 115 8.67 2.03 -11.41
CA ALA A 115 9.01 1.92 -12.82
C ALA A 115 8.35 3.05 -13.62
N PRO A 116 8.90 3.44 -14.79
CA PRO A 116 8.20 4.30 -15.73
C PRO A 116 6.96 3.59 -16.27
N GLY A 117 5.89 4.35 -16.54
CA GLY A 117 4.66 3.82 -17.09
C GLY A 117 3.88 4.84 -17.90
N ALA A 118 2.78 4.40 -18.52
CA ALA A 118 1.89 5.26 -19.29
C ALA A 118 1.10 6.21 -18.38
N ALA A 119 0.76 5.74 -17.16
CA ALA A 119 0.05 6.50 -16.14
C ALA A 119 0.41 6.00 -14.75
N TYR A 120 -0.02 6.73 -13.73
CA TYR A 120 0.17 6.39 -12.33
C TYR A 120 -1.12 6.54 -11.56
N ARG A 121 -1.35 5.65 -10.59
CA ARG A 121 -2.47 5.72 -9.67
C ARG A 121 -1.96 5.76 -8.24
N VAL A 122 -2.42 6.75 -7.49
CA VAL A 122 -2.06 6.92 -6.08
C VAL A 122 -3.32 6.78 -5.24
N THR A 123 -3.29 5.89 -4.26
CA THR A 123 -4.38 5.67 -3.32
C THR A 123 -3.86 5.60 -1.89
N VAL A 124 -4.69 5.93 -0.92
CA VAL A 124 -4.33 5.75 0.48
C VAL A 124 -4.38 4.27 0.82
N HIS A 125 -3.25 3.70 1.18
CA HIS A 125 -3.14 2.30 1.58
C HIS A 125 -3.51 2.09 3.05
N SER A 126 -3.01 2.94 3.93
CA SER A 126 -3.32 2.92 5.35
C SER A 126 -2.93 4.24 6.02
N ALA A 127 -3.54 4.54 7.14
CA ALA A 127 -3.13 5.60 8.06
C ALA A 127 -3.62 5.24 9.47
N ASP A 128 -3.09 5.89 10.47
CA ASP A 128 -3.52 5.74 11.85
C ASP A 128 -4.26 7.00 12.30
N TRP A 129 -5.43 6.82 12.92
CA TRP A 129 -6.14 7.94 13.50
C TRP A 129 -5.43 8.46 14.74
N ILE A 130 -5.26 9.77 14.81
CA ILE A 130 -4.79 10.48 16.01
C ILE A 130 -5.87 11.47 16.44
N LYS A 131 -5.96 11.73 17.74
CA LYS A 131 -6.77 12.84 18.22
C LYS A 131 -6.14 14.14 17.71
N ALA A 132 -6.88 14.94 16.96
CA ALA A 132 -6.46 16.30 16.64
C ALA A 132 -6.21 17.01 17.96
N GLY A 133 -4.97 17.42 18.21
CA GLY A 133 -4.48 17.82 19.51
C GLY A 133 -5.40 18.77 20.22
N GLY A 134 -5.94 18.31 21.32
CA GLY A 134 -6.33 19.21 22.39
C GLY A 134 -5.06 19.85 22.89
N GLY A 135 -4.81 21.08 22.50
CA GLY A 135 -3.77 21.86 23.12
C GLY A 135 -3.96 21.77 24.62
N SER A 136 -2.98 21.22 25.33
CA SER A 136 -2.90 21.37 26.76
C SER A 136 -2.76 22.87 27.03
N GLY A 137 -3.91 23.51 27.20
CA GLY A 137 -3.94 24.81 27.83
C GLY A 137 -3.45 24.62 29.24
N MET A 138 -2.31 25.13 29.50
CA MET A 138 -1.97 25.58 30.83
C MET A 138 -2.44 27.00 31.04
#